data_e42b91f5e6e8783af26b1b1c16251ed7
#
_entry.id   e42b91f5e6e8783af26b1b1c16251ed7
#
_cell.length_a   1.000
_cell.length_b   1.000
_cell.length_c   1.000
_cell.angle_alpha   90.00
_cell.angle_beta   90.00
_cell.angle_gamma   90.00
#
_symmetry.space_group_name_H-M   'P 1'
#
loop_
_entity.id
_entity.type
_entity.pdbx_description
1 polymer ?
#
loop_
_entity_poly.entity_id
_entity_poly.type
_entity_poly.pdbx_seq_one_letter_code
_entity_poly.pdbx_strand_id
1 'polypeptide(L)'
;KEKVEAAQACGIPVYVIQRPPLPDSFTFVQGMEGLRKAIERLAPGFFPLRSGFTTGTCATAAAKAALVALLNRTEQTVSCITLPSGEKIMLPVAATEWADNAALCTVIKDSGDDPDVTNGCSVIARIELQAGQSPTPAFLFRAGEGVGTVTLPGLGLEIGGPAINATPRRLITGELTTILEENGLSGKIKEVVVTISVPGGKELAARTFNPKLGIIGGISIIGTSGIVRPFSNDAFLASIRKEAEVAKAIGCSRLVINSGAKSERFLKGYLSERLSEELPPQMFVHYGNFIGKTLKIAAELQFDEVVMGIMIGKAVKLAEGHLDTHSRNVVMNRDFITSLAVESHCHPTNIARVAEI
;
A
#
# COMPACT_ATOMS: atom_id res chain seq x y z
N LYS A 1 36.29 -32.34 11.93
CA LYS A 1 37.73 -31.99 12.09
C LYS A 1 38.15 -32.35 13.52
N GLU A 2 37.57 -31.76 14.55
CA GLU A 2 37.90 -32.02 15.97
C GLU A 2 37.81 -33.49 16.39
N LYS A 3 36.83 -34.25 15.91
CA LYS A 3 36.70 -35.70 16.19
C LYS A 3 37.82 -36.54 15.56
N VAL A 4 38.33 -36.14 14.41
CA VAL A 4 39.46 -36.81 13.73
C VAL A 4 40.76 -36.50 14.45
N GLU A 5 40.96 -35.26 14.86
CA GLU A 5 42.14 -34.81 15.61
C GLU A 5 42.20 -35.48 16.99
N ALA A 6 41.06 -35.59 17.69
CA ALA A 6 40.97 -36.27 18.98
C ALA A 6 41.29 -37.78 18.83
N ALA A 7 40.77 -38.45 17.81
CA ALA A 7 41.06 -39.85 17.56
C ALA A 7 42.53 -40.09 17.18
N GLN A 8 43.14 -39.22 16.38
CA GLN A 8 44.57 -39.25 16.08
C GLN A 8 45.45 -39.08 17.31
N ALA A 9 45.09 -38.14 18.19
CA ALA A 9 45.80 -37.93 19.45
C ALA A 9 45.73 -39.17 20.40
N CYS A 10 44.65 -39.95 20.30
CA CYS A 10 44.48 -41.18 21.09
C CYS A 10 45.00 -42.45 20.36
N GLY A 11 45.63 -42.34 19.20
CA GLY A 11 46.13 -43.49 18.44
C GLY A 11 45.02 -44.40 17.88
N ILE A 12 43.79 -43.90 17.79
CA ILE A 12 42.62 -44.66 17.29
C ILE A 12 42.58 -44.58 15.76
N PRO A 13 42.55 -45.69 15.00
CA PRO A 13 42.42 -45.64 13.55
C PRO A 13 41.05 -45.07 13.15
N VAL A 14 41.09 -44.05 12.28
CA VAL A 14 39.88 -43.37 11.77
C VAL A 14 39.61 -43.79 10.34
N TYR A 15 38.48 -44.42 10.10
CA TYR A 15 38.01 -44.73 8.76
C TYR A 15 37.01 -43.65 8.31
N VAL A 16 37.35 -42.94 7.25
CA VAL A 16 36.50 -41.93 6.66
C VAL A 16 35.84 -42.49 5.41
N ILE A 17 34.53 -42.62 5.43
CA ILE A 17 33.74 -42.94 4.24
C ILE A 17 33.62 -41.69 3.42
N GLN A 18 34.30 -41.62 2.28
CA GLN A 18 34.15 -40.52 1.35
C GLN A 18 32.75 -40.59 0.73
N ARG A 19 32.00 -39.48 0.79
CA ARG A 19 30.74 -39.41 0.06
C ARG A 19 31.02 -39.53 -1.43
N PRO A 20 30.24 -40.33 -2.18
CA PRO A 20 30.37 -40.39 -3.62
C PRO A 20 30.14 -38.99 -4.20
N PRO A 21 30.81 -38.62 -5.30
CA PRO A 21 30.53 -37.35 -5.97
C PRO A 21 29.07 -37.33 -6.37
N LEU A 22 28.39 -36.20 -6.09
CA LEU A 22 27.04 -36.03 -6.55
C LEU A 22 27.00 -35.88 -8.08
N PRO A 23 25.99 -36.43 -8.77
CA PRO A 23 25.84 -36.27 -10.19
C PRO A 23 25.81 -34.79 -10.59
N ASP A 24 26.30 -34.43 -11.78
CA ASP A 24 26.34 -33.05 -12.30
C ASP A 24 24.96 -32.41 -12.43
N SER A 25 23.89 -33.22 -12.36
CA SER A 25 22.49 -32.76 -12.36
C SER A 25 22.02 -32.15 -11.05
N PHE A 26 22.82 -32.17 -9.99
CA PHE A 26 22.44 -31.57 -8.70
C PHE A 26 22.87 -30.11 -8.60
N THR A 27 21.94 -29.27 -8.22
CA THR A 27 22.21 -27.87 -7.87
C THR A 27 22.46 -27.73 -6.38
N PHE A 28 23.64 -27.27 -6.00
CA PHE A 28 23.95 -26.95 -4.61
C PHE A 28 23.30 -25.63 -4.22
N VAL A 29 22.62 -25.64 -3.10
CA VAL A 29 22.03 -24.43 -2.50
C VAL A 29 22.63 -24.23 -1.11
N GLN A 30 23.00 -23.00 -0.77
CA GLN A 30 23.49 -22.64 0.55
C GLN A 30 22.38 -22.04 1.40
N GLY A 31 22.09 -22.68 2.55
CA GLY A 31 21.13 -22.20 3.52
C GLY A 31 19.68 -22.18 3.03
N MET A 32 18.81 -21.72 3.91
CA MET A 32 17.36 -21.64 3.62
C MET A 32 17.02 -20.64 2.52
N GLU A 33 17.75 -19.54 2.43
CA GLU A 33 17.51 -18.54 1.37
C GLU A 33 17.89 -19.07 -0.02
N GLY A 34 19.03 -19.78 -0.13
CA GLY A 34 19.42 -20.44 -1.38
C GLY A 34 18.41 -21.50 -1.81
N LEU A 35 17.89 -22.28 -0.86
CA LEU A 35 16.85 -23.29 -1.11
C LEU A 35 15.56 -22.61 -1.57
N ARG A 36 15.12 -21.54 -0.90
CA ARG A 36 13.93 -20.77 -1.29
C ARG A 36 14.04 -20.24 -2.72
N LYS A 37 15.15 -19.58 -3.08
CA LYS A 37 15.39 -19.08 -4.44
C LYS A 37 15.40 -20.18 -5.49
N ALA A 38 15.97 -21.34 -5.16
CA ALA A 38 15.95 -22.49 -6.06
C ALA A 38 14.54 -23.02 -6.29
N ILE A 39 13.74 -23.16 -5.23
CA ILE A 39 12.33 -23.58 -5.32
C ILE A 39 11.51 -22.56 -6.10
N GLU A 40 11.64 -21.27 -5.83
CA GLU A 40 10.93 -20.21 -6.57
C GLU A 40 11.23 -20.22 -8.08
N ARG A 41 12.49 -20.55 -8.45
CA ARG A 41 12.88 -20.69 -9.85
C ARG A 41 12.26 -21.92 -10.52
N LEU A 42 12.18 -23.06 -9.81
CA LEU A 42 11.67 -24.32 -10.32
C LEU A 42 10.15 -24.41 -10.31
N ALA A 43 9.52 -23.79 -9.32
CA ALA A 43 8.08 -23.75 -9.13
C ALA A 43 7.64 -22.33 -8.73
N PRO A 44 7.53 -21.40 -9.69
CA PRO A 44 7.10 -20.03 -9.42
C PRO A 44 5.74 -20.03 -8.73
N GLY A 45 5.65 -19.34 -7.58
CA GLY A 45 4.43 -19.28 -6.77
C GLY A 45 4.26 -20.44 -5.78
N PHE A 46 5.27 -21.30 -5.58
CA PHE A 46 5.26 -22.36 -4.55
C PHE A 46 5.09 -21.78 -3.15
N PHE A 47 5.77 -20.68 -2.85
CA PHE A 47 5.58 -19.98 -1.58
C PHE A 47 4.45 -18.95 -1.67
N PRO A 48 3.59 -18.84 -0.66
CA PRO A 48 2.64 -17.75 -0.58
C PRO A 48 3.40 -16.42 -0.50
N LEU A 49 2.86 -15.40 -1.17
CA LEU A 49 3.43 -14.05 -1.11
C LEU A 49 3.43 -13.55 0.34
N ARG A 50 4.56 -12.98 0.74
CA ARG A 50 4.76 -12.45 2.09
C ARG A 50 4.03 -11.13 2.24
N SER A 51 3.14 -11.03 3.24
CA SER A 51 2.52 -9.78 3.64
C SER A 51 3.52 -8.88 4.36
N GLY A 52 3.28 -7.58 4.34
CA GLY A 52 4.06 -6.57 5.05
C GLY A 52 3.19 -5.65 5.88
N PHE A 53 3.74 -4.51 6.27
CA PHE A 53 3.08 -3.54 7.15
C PHE A 53 2.83 -2.21 6.44
N THR A 54 1.73 -1.56 6.81
CA THR A 54 1.37 -0.25 6.26
C THR A 54 2.22 0.88 6.86
N THR A 55 2.27 2.05 6.20
CA THR A 55 2.89 3.25 6.78
C THR A 55 2.26 3.63 8.13
N GLY A 56 0.95 3.40 8.29
CA GLY A 56 0.24 3.65 9.55
C GLY A 56 0.69 2.73 10.69
N THR A 57 0.93 1.46 10.38
CA THR A 57 1.45 0.48 11.34
C THR A 57 2.86 0.84 11.78
N CYS A 58 3.75 1.18 10.83
CA CYS A 58 5.10 1.63 11.14
C CYS A 58 5.10 2.92 11.96
N ALA A 59 4.24 3.89 11.62
CA ALA A 59 4.08 5.12 12.38
C ALA A 59 3.58 4.87 13.81
N THR A 60 2.65 3.91 13.99
CA THR A 60 2.15 3.53 15.32
C THR A 60 3.27 2.90 16.16
N ALA A 61 4.04 1.99 15.59
CA ALA A 61 5.16 1.35 16.28
C ALA A 61 6.26 2.36 16.64
N ALA A 62 6.60 3.26 15.71
CA ALA A 62 7.57 4.32 15.96
C ALA A 62 7.09 5.29 17.05
N ALA A 63 5.81 5.69 17.03
CA ALA A 63 5.24 6.60 18.03
C ALA A 63 5.21 5.96 19.43
N LYS A 64 4.84 4.68 19.53
CA LYS A 64 4.87 3.93 20.78
C LYS A 64 6.27 3.84 21.34
N ALA A 65 7.24 3.44 20.51
CA ALA A 65 8.64 3.36 20.92
C ALA A 65 9.18 4.73 21.37
N ALA A 66 8.86 5.81 20.65
CA ALA A 66 9.28 7.14 21.00
C ALA A 66 8.71 7.60 22.35
N LEU A 67 7.45 7.31 22.66
CA LEU A 67 6.89 7.63 23.97
C LEU A 67 7.58 6.83 25.10
N VAL A 68 7.80 5.53 24.91
CA VAL A 68 8.51 4.70 25.89
C VAL A 68 9.94 5.20 26.10
N ALA A 69 10.66 5.52 25.01
CA ALA A 69 12.00 6.09 25.08
C ALA A 69 12.01 7.44 25.82
N LEU A 70 11.02 8.30 25.58
CA LEU A 70 10.90 9.61 26.24
C LEU A 70 10.70 9.47 27.74
N LEU A 71 9.84 8.55 28.16
CA LEU A 71 9.53 8.35 29.59
C LEU A 71 10.66 7.66 30.34
N ASN A 72 11.24 6.62 29.76
CA ASN A 72 12.23 5.79 30.44
C ASN A 72 13.69 6.22 30.19
N ARG A 73 13.94 7.12 29.25
CA ARG A 73 15.27 7.53 28.79
C ARG A 73 16.14 6.34 28.37
N THR A 74 15.52 5.35 27.72
CA THR A 74 16.17 4.12 27.24
C THR A 74 15.93 3.93 25.74
N GLU A 75 16.96 3.47 25.05
CA GLU A 75 16.85 3.08 23.65
C GLU A 75 15.86 1.94 23.48
N GLN A 76 15.07 2.02 22.41
CA GLN A 76 14.10 1.00 22.05
C GLN A 76 14.59 0.24 20.81
N THR A 77 14.61 -1.09 20.86
CA THR A 77 15.02 -1.94 19.74
C THR A 77 13.84 -2.64 19.08
N VAL A 78 12.71 -2.68 19.77
CA VAL A 78 11.46 -3.33 19.30
C VAL A 78 10.25 -2.59 19.85
N SER A 79 9.18 -2.56 19.07
CA SER A 79 7.88 -2.02 19.48
C SER A 79 6.79 -3.05 19.23
N CYS A 80 6.03 -3.39 20.29
CA CYS A 80 4.87 -4.27 20.22
C CYS A 80 3.61 -3.41 20.14
N ILE A 81 2.82 -3.57 19.08
CA ILE A 81 1.57 -2.83 18.87
C ILE A 81 0.42 -3.78 18.56
N THR A 82 -0.81 -3.29 18.73
CA THR A 82 -2.03 -4.04 18.42
C THR A 82 -2.62 -3.54 17.11
N LEU A 83 -2.79 -4.43 16.13
CA LEU A 83 -3.45 -4.13 14.86
C LEU A 83 -4.96 -3.94 15.03
N PRO A 84 -5.67 -3.35 14.05
CA PRO A 84 -7.13 -3.25 14.06
C PRO A 84 -7.85 -4.59 14.19
N SER A 85 -7.21 -5.69 13.82
CA SER A 85 -7.71 -7.06 13.99
C SER A 85 -7.67 -7.55 15.44
N GLY A 86 -6.99 -6.85 16.34
CA GLY A 86 -6.68 -7.30 17.69
C GLY A 86 -5.37 -8.11 17.79
N GLU A 87 -4.73 -8.43 16.69
CA GLU A 87 -3.46 -9.15 16.65
C GLU A 87 -2.33 -8.26 17.17
N LYS A 88 -1.49 -8.81 18.06
CA LYS A 88 -0.27 -8.14 18.53
C LYS A 88 0.90 -8.51 17.64
N ILE A 89 1.60 -7.51 17.18
CA ILE A 89 2.79 -7.66 16.33
C ILE A 89 3.98 -6.92 16.91
N MET A 90 5.18 -7.38 16.60
CA MET A 90 6.43 -6.77 17.01
C MET A 90 7.17 -6.24 15.77
N LEU A 91 7.52 -4.96 15.78
CA LEU A 91 8.32 -4.34 14.72
C LEU A 91 9.68 -3.92 15.29
N PRO A 92 10.77 -4.17 14.57
CA PRO A 92 12.08 -3.66 14.96
C PRO A 92 12.10 -2.13 14.87
N VAL A 93 12.73 -1.50 15.86
CA VAL A 93 13.03 -0.07 15.89
C VAL A 93 14.48 0.09 15.43
N ALA A 94 14.68 0.83 14.36
CA ALA A 94 15.97 0.97 13.72
C ALA A 94 16.87 2.02 14.41
N ALA A 95 16.27 3.04 15.02
CA ALA A 95 16.98 4.10 15.74
C ALA A 95 16.08 4.73 16.81
N THR A 96 16.70 5.18 17.88
CA THR A 96 16.09 6.01 18.92
C THR A 96 16.98 7.25 19.11
N GLU A 97 16.37 8.42 19.04
CA GLU A 97 17.05 9.71 19.18
C GLU A 97 16.32 10.59 20.19
N TRP A 98 17.04 11.48 20.86
CA TRP A 98 16.46 12.44 21.81
C TRP A 98 16.76 13.86 21.35
N ALA A 99 15.75 14.72 21.47
CA ALA A 99 15.86 16.15 21.17
C ALA A 99 15.09 16.94 22.24
N ASP A 100 15.80 17.68 23.10
CA ASP A 100 15.23 18.48 24.19
C ASP A 100 14.12 17.73 24.98
N ASN A 101 12.85 18.11 24.74
CA ASN A 101 11.68 17.53 25.40
C ASN A 101 11.00 16.45 24.57
N ALA A 102 11.66 15.88 23.58
CA ALA A 102 11.10 14.90 22.66
C ALA A 102 11.99 13.66 22.56
N ALA A 103 11.38 12.56 22.14
CA ALA A 103 12.10 11.41 21.60
C ALA A 103 11.60 11.08 20.19
N LEU A 104 12.49 10.57 19.38
CA LEU A 104 12.21 10.11 18.03
C LEU A 104 12.57 8.63 17.92
N CYS A 105 11.71 7.85 17.29
CA CYS A 105 12.04 6.48 16.92
C CYS A 105 11.76 6.26 15.44
N THR A 106 12.61 5.43 14.83
CA THR A 106 12.55 5.08 13.41
C THR A 106 12.18 3.61 13.24
N VAL A 107 11.19 3.34 12.40
CA VAL A 107 10.84 2.01 11.93
C VAL A 107 11.02 1.96 10.42
N ILE A 108 11.75 0.95 9.92
CA ILE A 108 11.89 0.73 8.48
C ILE A 108 10.68 -0.05 8.01
N LYS A 109 9.99 0.49 6.99
CA LYS A 109 8.81 -0.15 6.44
C LYS A 109 9.19 -1.38 5.62
N ASP A 110 8.59 -2.52 5.97
CA ASP A 110 8.62 -3.74 5.19
C ASP A 110 7.22 -3.99 4.61
N SER A 111 7.10 -3.89 3.29
CA SER A 111 5.84 -4.13 2.56
C SER A 111 5.63 -5.58 2.15
N GLY A 112 6.50 -6.50 2.57
CA GLY A 112 6.49 -7.87 2.07
C GLY A 112 6.87 -7.95 0.60
N ASP A 113 6.14 -8.77 -0.14
CA ASP A 113 6.36 -8.96 -1.57
C ASP A 113 5.47 -8.03 -2.42
N ASP A 114 4.80 -7.04 -1.80
CA ASP A 114 4.03 -6.02 -2.51
C ASP A 114 4.97 -4.99 -3.17
N PRO A 115 4.72 -4.60 -4.43
CA PRO A 115 5.51 -3.58 -5.14
C PRO A 115 5.23 -2.16 -4.65
N ASP A 116 4.97 -1.97 -3.38
CA ASP A 116 4.72 -0.69 -2.74
C ASP A 116 5.95 0.23 -2.84
N VAL A 117 5.76 1.42 -3.39
CA VAL A 117 6.84 2.41 -3.58
C VAL A 117 7.44 2.90 -2.25
N THR A 118 6.73 2.71 -1.13
CA THR A 118 7.18 3.07 0.21
C THR A 118 7.93 1.94 0.92
N ASN A 119 8.17 0.80 0.25
CA ASN A 119 8.95 -0.29 0.82
C ASN A 119 10.38 0.19 1.13
N GLY A 120 10.88 -0.15 2.32
CA GLY A 120 12.21 0.24 2.79
C GLY A 120 12.35 1.69 3.26
N CYS A 121 11.30 2.51 3.20
CA CYS A 121 11.38 3.88 3.71
C CYS A 121 11.45 3.91 5.26
N SER A 122 12.14 4.91 5.79
CA SER A 122 12.15 5.22 7.22
C SER A 122 10.87 5.94 7.60
N VAL A 123 10.12 5.38 8.55
CA VAL A 123 8.96 6.03 9.17
C VAL A 123 9.38 6.47 10.56
N ILE A 124 9.45 7.77 10.79
CA ILE A 124 9.93 8.38 12.02
C ILE A 124 8.74 9.00 12.75
N ALA A 125 8.62 8.72 14.04
CA ALA A 125 7.69 9.41 14.91
C ALA A 125 8.45 10.18 15.98
N ARG A 126 8.16 11.47 16.11
CA ARG A 126 8.61 12.34 17.18
C ARG A 126 7.47 12.58 18.15
N ILE A 127 7.70 12.34 19.43
CA ILE A 127 6.72 12.53 20.51
C ILE A 127 7.20 13.61 21.46
N GLU A 128 6.29 14.56 21.73
CA GLU A 128 6.46 15.62 22.73
C GLU A 128 5.28 15.57 23.69
N LEU A 129 5.55 15.75 24.97
CA LEU A 129 4.54 15.80 26.02
C LEU A 129 4.45 17.22 26.58
N GLN A 130 3.24 17.75 26.62
CA GLN A 130 2.93 18.99 27.32
C GLN A 130 2.27 18.66 28.66
N ALA A 131 2.95 18.95 29.74
CA ALA A 131 2.42 18.78 31.09
C ALA A 131 1.22 19.71 31.33
N GLY A 132 0.27 19.23 32.10
CA GLY A 132 -0.92 19.99 32.47
C GLY A 132 -2.04 19.04 32.91
N GLN A 133 -2.99 19.57 33.67
CA GLN A 133 -4.14 18.79 34.12
C GLN A 133 -5.18 18.66 33.00
N SER A 134 -5.47 17.46 32.57
CA SER A 134 -6.55 17.13 31.64
C SER A 134 -7.02 15.70 31.90
N PRO A 135 -8.33 15.43 31.99
CA PRO A 135 -8.86 14.07 32.16
C PRO A 135 -8.39 13.10 31.05
N THR A 136 -8.30 13.62 29.83
CA THR A 136 -7.77 12.95 28.65
C THR A 136 -6.86 13.91 27.91
N PRO A 137 -5.64 13.49 27.53
CA PRO A 137 -4.75 14.35 26.76
C PRO A 137 -5.30 14.61 25.37
N ALA A 138 -5.11 15.82 24.85
CA ALA A 138 -5.34 16.11 23.44
C ALA A 138 -4.19 15.50 22.62
N PHE A 139 -4.51 14.95 21.44
CA PHE A 139 -3.50 14.44 20.50
C PHE A 139 -3.41 15.35 19.28
N LEU A 140 -2.28 16.04 19.14
CA LEU A 140 -2.01 16.92 18.01
C LEU A 140 -1.10 16.21 17.01
N PHE A 141 -1.63 15.91 15.82
CA PHE A 141 -0.87 15.29 14.75
C PHE A 141 -0.27 16.34 13.81
N ARG A 142 1.01 16.20 13.48
CA ARG A 142 1.75 17.08 12.57
C ARG A 142 2.40 16.29 11.45
N ALA A 143 2.44 16.87 10.26
CA ALA A 143 3.28 16.42 9.16
C ALA A 143 4.72 16.90 9.41
N GLY A 144 5.63 15.97 9.49
CA GLY A 144 7.06 16.23 9.37
C GLY A 144 7.53 16.08 7.92
N GLU A 145 8.85 15.98 7.74
CA GLU A 145 9.44 15.81 6.41
C GLU A 145 8.81 14.63 5.65
N GLY A 146 8.45 14.86 4.39
CA GLY A 146 7.95 13.82 3.47
C GLY A 146 6.55 13.28 3.76
N VAL A 147 5.85 13.79 4.78
CA VAL A 147 4.42 13.55 4.97
C VAL A 147 3.63 14.68 4.34
N GLY A 148 2.65 14.34 3.51
CA GLY A 148 1.90 15.31 2.72
C GLY A 148 0.88 16.11 3.53
N THR A 149 0.44 17.22 2.92
CA THR A 149 -0.65 18.06 3.41
C THR A 149 -1.86 17.87 2.53
N VAL A 150 -3.03 17.79 3.12
CA VAL A 150 -4.32 17.64 2.42
C VAL A 150 -4.75 18.99 1.86
N THR A 151 -5.05 19.04 0.55
CA THR A 151 -5.47 20.26 -0.14
C THR A 151 -6.85 20.16 -0.78
N LEU A 152 -7.40 18.94 -0.91
CA LEU A 152 -8.71 18.70 -1.50
C LEU A 152 -9.65 18.00 -0.51
N PRO A 153 -10.98 18.25 -0.61
CA PRO A 153 -11.98 17.52 0.17
C PRO A 153 -12.13 16.06 -0.34
N GLY A 154 -12.89 15.24 0.41
CA GLY A 154 -13.23 13.87 0.02
C GLY A 154 -12.38 12.79 0.66
N LEU A 155 -11.27 13.14 1.31
CA LEU A 155 -10.43 12.19 2.01
C LEU A 155 -10.90 11.85 3.44
N GLY A 156 -11.88 12.60 3.96
CA GLY A 156 -12.29 12.54 5.36
C GLY A 156 -11.22 13.08 6.31
N LEU A 157 -10.36 13.96 5.81
CA LEU A 157 -9.31 14.66 6.55
C LEU A 157 -9.51 16.16 6.41
N GLU A 158 -9.00 16.91 7.38
CA GLU A 158 -9.05 18.36 7.37
C GLU A 158 -8.15 18.94 6.27
N ILE A 159 -8.66 19.89 5.50
CA ILE A 159 -7.88 20.63 4.50
C ILE A 159 -6.84 21.50 5.23
N GLY A 160 -5.61 21.48 4.76
CA GLY A 160 -4.46 22.10 5.44
C GLY A 160 -3.83 21.21 6.51
N GLY A 161 -4.49 20.11 6.91
CA GLY A 161 -3.98 19.17 7.90
C GLY A 161 -3.01 18.12 7.32
N PRO A 162 -2.31 17.39 8.21
CA PRO A 162 -1.39 16.32 7.79
C PRO A 162 -2.16 15.14 7.19
N ALA A 163 -1.62 14.57 6.12
CA ALA A 163 -2.18 13.40 5.44
C ALA A 163 -1.98 12.12 6.26
N ILE A 164 -2.49 12.10 7.48
CA ILE A 164 -2.50 10.97 8.41
C ILE A 164 -3.95 10.52 8.59
N ASN A 165 -4.30 9.35 8.08
CA ASN A 165 -5.67 8.85 8.05
C ASN A 165 -6.20 8.52 9.45
N ALA A 166 -7.53 8.42 9.57
CA ALA A 166 -8.22 8.20 10.85
C ALA A 166 -7.76 6.91 11.56
N THR A 167 -7.56 5.81 10.84
CA THR A 167 -7.12 4.54 11.45
C THR A 167 -5.73 4.64 12.07
N PRO A 168 -4.67 5.11 11.39
CA PRO A 168 -3.38 5.39 12.03
C PRO A 168 -3.48 6.33 13.24
N ARG A 169 -4.25 7.42 13.14
CA ARG A 169 -4.45 8.34 14.28
C ARG A 169 -5.04 7.61 15.47
N ARG A 170 -6.10 6.80 15.27
CA ARG A 170 -6.74 6.03 16.33
C ARG A 170 -5.80 5.00 16.97
N LEU A 171 -5.01 4.29 16.15
CA LEU A 171 -4.04 3.31 16.65
C LEU A 171 -2.95 3.99 17.49
N ILE A 172 -2.37 5.07 16.99
CA ILE A 172 -1.36 5.85 17.72
C ILE A 172 -1.95 6.35 19.04
N THR A 173 -3.11 7.00 18.99
CA THR A 173 -3.77 7.52 20.20
C THR A 173 -4.01 6.41 21.22
N GLY A 174 -4.53 5.25 20.80
CA GLY A 174 -4.81 4.12 21.68
C GLY A 174 -3.54 3.57 22.35
N GLU A 175 -2.49 3.31 21.57
CA GLU A 175 -1.22 2.79 22.10
C GLU A 175 -0.55 3.79 23.05
N LEU A 176 -0.55 5.08 22.72
CA LEU A 176 0.05 6.11 23.56
C LEU A 176 -0.77 6.34 24.85
N THR A 177 -2.09 6.32 24.76
CA THR A 177 -2.96 6.45 25.95
C THR A 177 -2.69 5.31 26.95
N THR A 178 -2.63 4.07 26.46
CA THR A 178 -2.32 2.91 27.30
C THR A 178 -0.99 3.09 28.04
N ILE A 179 0.05 3.55 27.35
CA ILE A 179 1.36 3.79 27.98
C ILE A 179 1.30 4.89 29.06
N LEU A 180 0.57 5.99 28.78
CA LEU A 180 0.41 7.05 29.75
C LEU A 180 -0.33 6.56 31.02
N GLU A 181 -1.35 5.72 30.85
CA GLU A 181 -2.08 5.09 31.95
C GLU A 181 -1.19 4.17 32.78
N GLU A 182 -0.47 3.25 32.14
CA GLU A 182 0.45 2.31 32.77
C GLU A 182 1.57 3.02 33.57
N ASN A 183 1.97 4.22 33.15
CA ASN A 183 2.98 5.04 33.84
C ASN A 183 2.39 6.04 34.87
N GLY A 184 1.10 5.97 35.18
CA GLY A 184 0.43 6.85 36.12
C GLY A 184 0.45 8.34 35.73
N LEU A 185 0.44 8.61 34.41
CA LEU A 185 0.43 9.97 33.84
C LEU A 185 -0.97 10.41 33.39
N SER A 186 -1.99 9.57 33.59
CA SER A 186 -3.40 9.96 33.40
C SER A 186 -3.72 11.21 34.21
N GLY A 187 -4.34 12.18 33.56
CA GLY A 187 -4.69 13.46 34.17
C GLY A 187 -3.53 14.47 34.31
N LYS A 188 -2.28 14.09 34.03
CA LYS A 188 -1.08 14.95 34.18
C LYS A 188 -0.53 15.50 32.86
N ILE A 189 -0.98 14.98 31.74
CA ILE A 189 -0.58 15.40 30.39
C ILE A 189 -1.76 16.11 29.75
N LYS A 190 -1.53 17.35 29.34
CA LYS A 190 -2.54 18.16 28.64
C LYS A 190 -2.58 17.82 27.16
N GLU A 191 -1.43 17.67 26.52
CA GLU A 191 -1.33 17.43 25.08
C GLU A 191 -0.15 16.51 24.75
N VAL A 192 -0.37 15.63 23.78
CA VAL A 192 0.64 14.79 23.14
C VAL A 192 0.80 15.25 21.71
N VAL A 193 1.96 15.79 21.34
CA VAL A 193 2.26 16.16 19.96
C VAL A 193 2.94 15.00 19.27
N VAL A 194 2.34 14.54 18.18
CA VAL A 194 2.81 13.41 17.35
C VAL A 194 3.20 13.96 15.99
N THR A 195 4.49 14.03 15.70
CA THR A 195 4.98 14.41 14.38
C THR A 195 5.47 13.18 13.65
N ILE A 196 4.91 12.89 12.47
CA ILE A 196 5.34 11.77 11.63
C ILE A 196 6.12 12.29 10.43
N SER A 197 7.31 11.71 10.20
CA SER A 197 8.17 12.03 9.06
C SER A 197 8.49 10.78 8.27
N VAL A 198 8.67 10.95 6.96
CA VAL A 198 9.15 9.92 6.04
C VAL A 198 10.16 10.59 5.10
N PRO A 199 11.43 10.65 5.47
CA PRO A 199 12.47 11.26 4.64
C PRO A 199 12.45 10.70 3.21
N GLY A 200 12.52 11.56 2.19
CA GLY A 200 12.33 11.18 0.78
C GLY A 200 10.87 10.94 0.37
N GLY A 201 9.90 11.15 1.26
CA GLY A 201 8.47 10.92 0.98
C GLY A 201 7.89 11.84 -0.09
N LYS A 202 8.49 13.02 -0.32
CA LYS A 202 8.09 13.93 -1.39
C LYS A 202 8.34 13.32 -2.79
N GLU A 203 9.51 12.73 -2.98
CA GLU A 203 9.90 12.04 -4.21
C GLU A 203 9.08 10.75 -4.42
N LEU A 204 8.84 10.02 -3.33
CA LEU A 204 7.98 8.83 -3.35
C LEU A 204 6.55 9.18 -3.74
N ALA A 205 5.99 10.30 -3.24
CA ALA A 205 4.63 10.74 -3.53
C ALA A 205 4.36 10.95 -5.02
N ALA A 206 5.36 11.42 -5.78
CA ALA A 206 5.24 11.60 -7.23
C ALA A 206 4.94 10.27 -7.99
N ARG A 207 5.24 9.12 -7.38
CA ARG A 207 5.01 7.79 -7.93
C ARG A 207 3.73 7.13 -7.40
N THR A 208 2.91 7.87 -6.67
CA THR A 208 1.65 7.43 -6.05
C THR A 208 0.45 8.22 -6.60
N PHE A 209 -0.75 7.89 -6.16
CA PHE A 209 -1.96 8.66 -6.44
C PHE A 209 -2.09 9.92 -5.56
N ASN A 210 -1.20 10.16 -4.61
CA ASN A 210 -1.30 11.28 -3.66
C ASN A 210 -1.51 12.64 -4.32
N PRO A 211 -0.73 13.05 -5.35
CA PRO A 211 -0.94 14.34 -6.01
C PRO A 211 -2.34 14.48 -6.61
N LYS A 212 -2.86 13.41 -7.20
CA LYS A 212 -4.22 13.37 -7.76
C LYS A 212 -5.30 13.45 -6.68
N LEU A 213 -5.03 12.91 -5.50
CA LEU A 213 -5.93 13.00 -4.34
C LEU A 213 -5.81 14.33 -3.59
N GLY A 214 -4.98 15.26 -4.06
CA GLY A 214 -4.75 16.55 -3.39
C GLY A 214 -3.90 16.43 -2.13
N ILE A 215 -3.01 15.43 -2.07
CA ILE A 215 -2.00 15.31 -1.02
C ILE A 215 -0.68 15.81 -1.58
N ILE A 216 -0.21 16.96 -1.08
CA ILE A 216 0.94 17.68 -1.61
C ILE A 216 2.09 17.67 -0.61
N GLY A 217 3.33 17.62 -1.10
CA GLY A 217 4.55 17.74 -0.30
C GLY A 217 5.05 16.43 0.31
N GLY A 218 4.32 15.32 0.15
CA GLY A 218 4.75 14.03 0.68
C GLY A 218 3.73 12.92 0.50
N ILE A 219 4.01 11.78 1.12
CA ILE A 219 3.11 10.63 1.13
C ILE A 219 2.02 10.75 2.21
N SER A 220 0.99 9.93 2.11
CA SER A 220 -0.01 9.75 3.17
C SER A 220 0.37 8.61 4.11
N ILE A 221 0.05 8.78 5.38
CA ILE A 221 0.16 7.73 6.41
C ILE A 221 -1.18 7.01 6.47
N ILE A 222 -1.23 5.82 5.89
CA ILE A 222 -2.46 5.04 5.68
C ILE A 222 -2.33 3.62 6.22
N GLY A 223 -3.46 2.93 6.34
CA GLY A 223 -3.53 1.51 6.70
C GLY A 223 -4.80 1.19 7.46
N THR A 224 -5.80 0.61 6.78
CA THR A 224 -7.09 0.24 7.39
C THR A 224 -6.97 -1.02 8.23
N SER A 225 -6.27 -2.04 7.72
CA SER A 225 -6.01 -3.30 8.41
C SER A 225 -4.67 -3.33 9.16
N GLY A 226 -3.77 -2.42 8.82
CA GLY A 226 -2.38 -2.42 9.29
C GLY A 226 -1.45 -3.33 8.48
N ILE A 227 -1.98 -4.24 7.69
CA ILE A 227 -1.23 -5.21 6.88
C ILE A 227 -1.31 -4.85 5.40
N VAL A 228 -0.17 -4.94 4.72
CA VAL A 228 -0.08 -4.89 3.25
C VAL A 228 -0.14 -6.32 2.72
N ARG A 229 -1.13 -6.63 1.89
CA ARG A 229 -1.23 -7.90 1.19
C ARG A 229 -0.87 -7.67 -0.28
N PRO A 230 0.13 -8.38 -0.83
CA PRO A 230 0.55 -8.20 -2.21
C PRO A 230 -0.61 -8.41 -3.19
N PHE A 231 -0.71 -7.50 -4.17
CA PHE A 231 -1.73 -7.52 -5.23
C PHE A 231 -3.17 -7.59 -4.73
N SER A 232 -3.48 -6.93 -3.62
CA SER A 232 -4.82 -6.93 -3.02
C SER A 232 -5.86 -6.24 -3.91
N ASN A 233 -6.86 -7.00 -4.36
CA ASN A 233 -8.00 -6.47 -5.09
C ASN A 233 -8.84 -5.49 -4.24
N ASP A 234 -8.97 -5.78 -2.94
CA ASP A 234 -9.73 -4.92 -2.02
C ASP A 234 -9.04 -3.57 -1.81
N ALA A 235 -7.70 -3.56 -1.71
CA ALA A 235 -6.92 -2.32 -1.62
C ALA A 235 -7.05 -1.49 -2.91
N PHE A 236 -7.02 -2.14 -4.07
CA PHE A 236 -7.22 -1.46 -5.35
C PHE A 236 -8.64 -0.88 -5.48
N LEU A 237 -9.67 -1.61 -5.08
CA LEU A 237 -11.05 -1.12 -5.07
C LEU A 237 -11.26 0.03 -4.08
N ALA A 238 -10.60 -0.03 -2.92
CA ALA A 238 -10.61 1.06 -1.95
C ALA A 238 -9.95 2.33 -2.53
N SER A 239 -8.88 2.19 -3.34
CA SER A 239 -8.28 3.35 -4.03
C SER A 239 -9.21 3.95 -5.08
N ILE A 240 -9.91 3.12 -5.89
CA ILE A 240 -10.92 3.58 -6.84
C ILE A 240 -12.01 4.39 -6.13
N ARG A 241 -12.53 3.86 -5.02
CA ARG A 241 -13.55 4.55 -4.23
C ARG A 241 -13.03 5.90 -3.73
N LYS A 242 -11.81 5.94 -3.22
CA LYS A 242 -11.22 7.16 -2.67
C LYS A 242 -11.00 8.22 -3.76
N GLU A 243 -10.53 7.84 -4.94
CA GLU A 243 -10.43 8.74 -6.10
C GLU A 243 -11.79 9.30 -6.50
N ALA A 244 -12.82 8.45 -6.57
CA ALA A 244 -14.18 8.88 -6.92
C ALA A 244 -14.80 9.79 -5.83
N GLU A 245 -14.57 9.53 -4.54
CA GLU A 245 -14.99 10.39 -3.42
C GLU A 245 -14.37 11.79 -3.53
N VAL A 246 -13.07 11.89 -3.85
CA VAL A 246 -12.41 13.19 -4.07
C VAL A 246 -13.01 13.89 -5.29
N ALA A 247 -13.19 13.20 -6.42
CA ALA A 247 -13.82 13.77 -7.61
C ALA A 247 -15.21 14.34 -7.31
N LYS A 248 -16.05 13.59 -6.57
CA LYS A 248 -17.38 14.05 -6.17
C LYS A 248 -17.30 15.25 -5.22
N ALA A 249 -16.39 15.22 -4.25
CA ALA A 249 -16.25 16.27 -3.24
C ALA A 249 -15.76 17.61 -3.81
N ILE A 250 -14.99 17.60 -4.92
CA ILE A 250 -14.61 18.83 -5.65
C ILE A 250 -15.68 19.31 -6.63
N GLY A 251 -16.86 18.66 -6.68
CA GLY A 251 -18.01 19.08 -7.47
C GLY A 251 -18.11 18.45 -8.86
N CYS A 252 -17.34 17.39 -9.19
CA CYS A 252 -17.53 16.69 -10.45
C CYS A 252 -18.90 16.02 -10.50
N SER A 253 -19.74 16.37 -11.47
CA SER A 253 -20.99 15.67 -11.79
C SER A 253 -20.75 14.41 -12.63
N ARG A 254 -19.66 14.41 -13.40
CA ARG A 254 -19.22 13.34 -14.32
C ARG A 254 -18.00 12.61 -13.76
N LEU A 255 -17.99 11.27 -13.88
CA LEU A 255 -16.83 10.42 -13.61
C LEU A 255 -16.31 9.83 -14.93
N VAL A 256 -15.03 10.00 -15.22
CA VAL A 256 -14.38 9.44 -16.41
C VAL A 256 -13.56 8.22 -15.99
N ILE A 257 -14.03 7.03 -16.33
CA ILE A 257 -13.36 5.79 -15.93
C ILE A 257 -12.57 5.20 -17.11
N ASN A 258 -11.38 4.66 -16.81
CA ASN A 258 -10.48 4.15 -17.83
C ASN A 258 -9.66 2.95 -17.32
N SER A 259 -9.05 2.18 -18.24
CA SER A 259 -8.31 0.97 -17.88
C SER A 259 -6.87 1.20 -17.44
N GLY A 260 -6.36 2.44 -17.48
CA GLY A 260 -5.01 2.80 -17.12
C GLY A 260 -4.47 3.98 -17.94
N ALA A 261 -3.21 4.36 -17.73
CA ALA A 261 -2.60 5.59 -18.23
C ALA A 261 -2.72 5.81 -19.76
N LYS A 262 -2.64 4.72 -20.57
CA LYS A 262 -2.77 4.82 -22.02
C LYS A 262 -4.19 5.23 -22.44
N SER A 263 -5.20 4.62 -21.87
CA SER A 263 -6.61 4.94 -22.14
C SER A 263 -7.00 6.30 -21.54
N GLU A 264 -6.43 6.69 -20.39
CA GLU A 264 -6.63 8.03 -19.84
C GLU A 264 -6.12 9.14 -20.76
N ARG A 265 -4.91 8.99 -21.29
CA ARG A 265 -4.34 9.96 -22.24
C ARG A 265 -5.23 10.14 -23.48
N PHE A 266 -5.73 9.03 -24.01
CA PHE A 266 -6.63 9.07 -25.17
C PHE A 266 -7.95 9.79 -24.83
N LEU A 267 -8.55 9.47 -23.68
CA LEU A 267 -9.79 10.12 -23.21
C LEU A 267 -9.61 11.61 -22.96
N LYS A 268 -8.49 12.02 -22.36
CA LYS A 268 -8.20 13.44 -22.15
C LYS A 268 -8.22 14.21 -23.47
N GLY A 269 -7.52 13.72 -24.51
CA GLY A 269 -7.55 14.33 -25.84
C GLY A 269 -8.96 14.39 -26.42
N TYR A 270 -9.66 13.25 -26.43
CA TYR A 270 -11.00 13.13 -26.98
C TYR A 270 -12.03 14.05 -26.30
N LEU A 271 -11.99 14.14 -24.96
CA LEU A 271 -12.92 14.97 -24.21
C LEU A 271 -12.58 16.47 -24.29
N SER A 272 -11.28 16.83 -24.29
CA SER A 272 -10.86 18.23 -24.42
C SER A 272 -11.30 18.86 -25.75
N GLU A 273 -11.30 18.07 -26.84
CA GLU A 273 -11.78 18.53 -28.15
C GLU A 273 -13.30 18.76 -28.18
N ARG A 274 -14.08 18.05 -27.33
CA ARG A 274 -15.54 18.07 -27.35
C ARG A 274 -16.19 18.96 -26.32
N LEU A 275 -15.55 19.09 -25.14
CA LEU A 275 -16.20 19.75 -24.00
C LEU A 275 -15.79 21.20 -23.80
N SER A 276 -14.80 21.71 -24.51
CA SER A 276 -14.30 23.10 -24.40
C SER A 276 -14.03 23.55 -22.93
N GLU A 277 -13.90 22.60 -22.01
CA GLU A 277 -13.71 22.81 -20.57
C GLU A 277 -12.39 22.16 -20.12
N GLU A 278 -11.72 22.79 -19.16
CA GLU A 278 -10.57 22.18 -18.50
C GLU A 278 -11.08 21.09 -17.53
N LEU A 279 -10.72 19.84 -17.80
CA LEU A 279 -11.16 18.69 -17.02
C LEU A 279 -10.21 18.44 -15.85
N PRO A 280 -10.69 18.51 -14.59
CA PRO A 280 -9.84 18.27 -13.45
C PRO A 280 -9.29 16.83 -13.47
N PRO A 281 -8.01 16.62 -13.14
CA PRO A 281 -7.39 15.30 -13.17
C PRO A 281 -8.07 14.30 -12.24
N GLN A 282 -8.75 14.76 -11.19
CA GLN A 282 -9.51 13.96 -10.25
C GLN A 282 -10.70 13.23 -10.89
N MET A 283 -11.26 13.82 -11.96
CA MET A 283 -12.38 13.23 -12.70
C MET A 283 -12.03 11.86 -13.32
N PHE A 284 -10.75 11.62 -13.62
CA PHE A 284 -10.29 10.41 -14.32
C PHE A 284 -9.89 9.32 -13.34
N VAL A 285 -10.63 8.22 -13.29
CA VAL A 285 -10.40 7.10 -12.37
C VAL A 285 -10.02 5.83 -13.12
N HIS A 286 -8.98 5.14 -12.64
CA HIS A 286 -8.53 3.89 -13.24
C HIS A 286 -9.30 2.70 -12.66
N TYR A 287 -10.12 2.03 -13.47
CA TYR A 287 -10.86 0.84 -13.01
C TYR A 287 -10.06 -0.47 -13.12
N GLY A 288 -8.90 -0.48 -13.78
CA GLY A 288 -8.13 -1.71 -14.01
C GLY A 288 -8.94 -2.78 -14.76
N ASN A 289 -9.46 -3.77 -14.02
CA ASN A 289 -10.35 -4.82 -14.54
C ASN A 289 -11.76 -4.80 -13.89
N PHE A 290 -11.97 -3.92 -12.90
CA PHE A 290 -13.18 -3.92 -12.05
C PHE A 290 -14.26 -2.94 -12.55
N ILE A 291 -14.64 -3.06 -13.82
CA ILE A 291 -15.64 -2.17 -14.44
C ILE A 291 -16.95 -2.16 -13.64
N GLY A 292 -17.54 -3.32 -13.37
CA GLY A 292 -18.83 -3.39 -12.67
C GLY A 292 -18.78 -2.81 -11.25
N LYS A 293 -17.70 -3.08 -10.49
CA LYS A 293 -17.52 -2.51 -9.14
C LYS A 293 -17.32 -1.00 -9.20
N THR A 294 -16.60 -0.49 -10.20
CA THR A 294 -16.38 0.95 -10.37
C THR A 294 -17.67 1.66 -10.75
N LEU A 295 -18.49 1.09 -11.63
CA LEU A 295 -19.82 1.62 -11.97
C LEU A 295 -20.74 1.65 -10.74
N LYS A 296 -20.69 0.61 -9.90
CA LYS A 296 -21.45 0.57 -8.64
C LYS A 296 -21.00 1.69 -7.69
N ILE A 297 -19.70 1.92 -7.54
CA ILE A 297 -19.16 3.03 -6.75
C ILE A 297 -19.65 4.38 -7.29
N ALA A 298 -19.63 4.58 -8.62
CA ALA A 298 -20.12 5.81 -9.23
C ALA A 298 -21.61 6.05 -8.95
N ALA A 299 -22.43 4.99 -9.01
CA ALA A 299 -23.86 5.07 -8.70
C ALA A 299 -24.11 5.36 -7.21
N GLU A 300 -23.40 4.68 -6.30
CA GLU A 300 -23.48 4.94 -4.85
C GLU A 300 -23.11 6.38 -4.48
N LEU A 301 -22.12 6.96 -5.18
CA LEU A 301 -21.69 8.35 -5.01
C LEU A 301 -22.56 9.35 -5.81
N GLN A 302 -23.59 8.86 -6.51
CA GLN A 302 -24.56 9.69 -7.24
C GLN A 302 -23.90 10.62 -8.27
N PHE A 303 -22.99 10.08 -9.10
CA PHE A 303 -22.54 10.79 -10.30
C PHE A 303 -23.66 10.82 -11.34
N ASP A 304 -23.85 11.96 -12.01
CA ASP A 304 -24.90 12.15 -13.00
C ASP A 304 -24.56 11.44 -14.30
N GLU A 305 -23.27 11.32 -14.61
CA GLU A 305 -22.77 10.70 -15.83
C GLU A 305 -21.47 9.93 -15.59
N VAL A 306 -21.32 8.80 -16.27
CA VAL A 306 -20.06 8.05 -16.33
C VAL A 306 -19.62 7.93 -17.79
N VAL A 307 -18.45 8.48 -18.10
CA VAL A 307 -17.78 8.29 -19.39
C VAL A 307 -16.75 7.17 -19.25
N MET A 308 -16.83 6.16 -20.10
CA MET A 308 -15.96 4.99 -20.02
C MET A 308 -15.03 4.89 -21.23
N GLY A 309 -13.72 4.94 -20.97
CA GLY A 309 -12.70 4.57 -21.95
C GLY A 309 -12.36 3.10 -21.83
N ILE A 310 -12.66 2.34 -22.87
CA ILE A 310 -12.45 0.90 -22.89
C ILE A 310 -11.73 0.46 -24.16
N MET A 311 -10.74 -0.42 -24.01
CA MET A 311 -10.03 -1.02 -25.15
C MET A 311 -10.86 -2.18 -25.70
N ILE A 312 -10.78 -2.42 -27.00
CA ILE A 312 -11.63 -3.36 -27.73
C ILE A 312 -11.70 -4.75 -27.06
N GLY A 313 -10.59 -5.33 -26.65
CA GLY A 313 -10.59 -6.64 -25.99
C GLY A 313 -11.35 -6.70 -24.67
N LYS A 314 -11.46 -5.59 -23.93
CA LYS A 314 -12.30 -5.49 -22.73
C LYS A 314 -13.75 -5.14 -23.10
N ALA A 315 -13.95 -4.37 -24.15
CA ALA A 315 -15.27 -4.02 -24.64
C ALA A 315 -16.06 -5.27 -25.08
N VAL A 316 -15.41 -6.19 -25.79
CA VAL A 316 -15.99 -7.47 -26.17
C VAL A 316 -16.46 -8.27 -24.96
N LYS A 317 -15.58 -8.44 -23.97
CA LYS A 317 -15.89 -9.15 -22.71
C LYS A 317 -17.06 -8.49 -21.97
N LEU A 318 -17.08 -7.16 -21.92
CA LEU A 318 -18.18 -6.42 -21.29
C LEU A 318 -19.50 -6.61 -22.04
N ALA A 319 -19.48 -6.61 -23.38
CA ALA A 319 -20.65 -6.85 -24.22
C ALA A 319 -21.24 -8.26 -24.05
N GLU A 320 -20.38 -9.24 -23.72
CA GLU A 320 -20.81 -10.60 -23.32
C GLU A 320 -21.34 -10.67 -21.88
N GLY A 321 -21.36 -9.56 -21.13
CA GLY A 321 -21.86 -9.50 -19.76
C GLY A 321 -20.82 -9.70 -18.68
N HIS A 322 -19.52 -9.78 -19.02
CA HIS A 322 -18.44 -9.94 -18.05
C HIS A 322 -18.05 -8.60 -17.40
N LEU A 323 -18.46 -8.37 -16.17
CA LEU A 323 -18.18 -7.16 -15.41
C LEU A 323 -16.76 -7.15 -14.78
N ASP A 324 -16.11 -8.29 -14.68
CA ASP A 324 -14.68 -8.46 -14.41
C ASP A 324 -13.99 -8.90 -15.71
N THR A 325 -13.17 -8.03 -16.27
CA THR A 325 -12.55 -8.24 -17.58
C THR A 325 -11.12 -8.78 -17.50
N HIS A 326 -10.71 -9.31 -16.33
CA HIS A 326 -9.36 -9.83 -16.14
C HIS A 326 -9.07 -11.03 -17.07
N SER A 327 -7.90 -11.03 -17.73
CA SER A 327 -7.55 -12.06 -18.72
C SER A 327 -7.38 -13.47 -18.14
N ARG A 328 -7.17 -13.60 -16.83
CA ARG A 328 -7.17 -14.91 -16.15
C ARG A 328 -8.55 -15.50 -15.97
N ASN A 329 -9.59 -14.65 -15.92
CA ASN A 329 -10.96 -15.06 -15.66
C ASN A 329 -11.77 -15.19 -16.95
N VAL A 330 -11.47 -14.35 -17.94
CA VAL A 330 -12.23 -14.27 -19.20
C VAL A 330 -11.29 -14.05 -20.38
N VAL A 331 -11.42 -14.86 -21.41
CA VAL A 331 -10.74 -14.69 -22.69
C VAL A 331 -11.65 -13.92 -23.64
N MET A 332 -11.10 -13.14 -24.55
CA MET A 332 -11.88 -12.45 -25.59
C MET A 332 -12.49 -13.48 -26.54
N ASN A 333 -13.79 -13.45 -26.69
CA ASN A 333 -14.53 -14.34 -27.58
C ASN A 333 -14.55 -13.77 -29.01
N ARG A 334 -13.80 -14.41 -29.89
CA ARG A 334 -13.69 -14.00 -31.30
C ARG A 334 -14.96 -14.26 -32.09
N ASP A 335 -15.64 -15.36 -31.82
CA ASP A 335 -16.85 -15.70 -32.50
C ASP A 335 -17.96 -14.71 -32.17
N PHE A 336 -18.02 -14.26 -30.92
CA PHE A 336 -18.97 -13.23 -30.49
C PHE A 336 -18.76 -11.90 -31.22
N ILE A 337 -17.52 -11.40 -31.30
CA ILE A 337 -17.25 -10.12 -32.02
C ILE A 337 -17.47 -10.28 -33.52
N THR A 338 -17.20 -11.46 -34.08
CA THR A 338 -17.47 -11.77 -35.50
C THR A 338 -18.97 -11.77 -35.78
N SER A 339 -19.79 -12.39 -34.91
CA SER A 339 -21.25 -12.36 -35.03
C SER A 339 -21.81 -10.95 -34.95
N LEU A 340 -21.33 -10.13 -34.00
CA LEU A 340 -21.73 -8.73 -33.90
C LEU A 340 -21.37 -7.92 -35.17
N ALA A 341 -20.22 -8.20 -35.78
CA ALA A 341 -19.83 -7.53 -37.02
C ALA A 341 -20.74 -7.92 -38.20
N VAL A 342 -21.18 -9.17 -38.24
CA VAL A 342 -22.18 -9.65 -39.22
C VAL A 342 -23.53 -8.99 -38.97
N GLU A 343 -24.03 -9.03 -37.74
CA GLU A 343 -25.32 -8.42 -37.37
C GLU A 343 -25.36 -6.91 -37.63
N SER A 344 -24.20 -6.23 -37.43
CA SER A 344 -24.04 -4.80 -37.71
C SER A 344 -23.86 -4.48 -39.19
N HIS A 345 -23.99 -5.43 -40.07
CA HIS A 345 -23.83 -5.29 -41.54
C HIS A 345 -22.46 -4.69 -41.94
N CYS A 346 -21.40 -5.04 -41.20
CA CYS A 346 -20.04 -4.63 -41.54
C CYS A 346 -19.62 -5.16 -42.92
N HIS A 347 -18.74 -4.41 -43.62
CA HIS A 347 -18.22 -4.88 -44.90
C HIS A 347 -17.47 -6.22 -44.75
N PRO A 348 -17.65 -7.20 -45.68
CA PRO A 348 -17.08 -8.55 -45.57
C PRO A 348 -15.55 -8.55 -45.26
N THR A 349 -14.82 -7.65 -45.87
CA THR A 349 -13.37 -7.49 -45.59
C THR A 349 -13.06 -7.15 -44.13
N ASN A 350 -13.92 -6.36 -43.48
CA ASN A 350 -13.76 -6.02 -42.07
C ASN A 350 -14.14 -7.19 -41.16
N ILE A 351 -15.15 -7.96 -41.53
CA ILE A 351 -15.55 -9.18 -40.81
C ILE A 351 -14.41 -10.19 -40.85
N ALA A 352 -13.79 -10.41 -42.01
CA ALA A 352 -12.63 -11.30 -42.13
C ALA A 352 -11.46 -10.85 -41.25
N ARG A 353 -11.13 -9.54 -41.22
CA ARG A 353 -10.10 -8.98 -40.36
C ARG A 353 -10.40 -9.13 -38.86
N VAL A 354 -11.66 -9.05 -38.47
CA VAL A 354 -12.08 -9.26 -37.07
C VAL A 354 -11.89 -10.72 -36.66
N ALA A 355 -12.16 -11.67 -37.54
CA ALA A 355 -11.95 -13.08 -37.29
C ALA A 355 -10.47 -13.49 -37.11
N GLU A 356 -9.54 -12.68 -37.64
CA GLU A 356 -8.09 -12.90 -37.54
C GLU A 356 -7.47 -12.34 -36.25
N ILE A 357 -8.16 -11.44 -35.53
CA ILE A 357 -7.68 -10.84 -34.27
C ILE A 357 -7.74 -11.86 -33.15
#